data_57bdd24764f599cd3b8d1b986b0e0fe3
#
_entry.id   57bdd24764f599cd3b8d1b986b0e0fe3
#
_cell.length_a   1.000
_cell.length_b   1.000
_cell.length_c   1.000
_cell.angle_alpha   90.00
_cell.angle_beta   90.00
_cell.angle_gamma   90.00
#
_symmetry.space_group_name_H-M   'P 1'
#
loop_
_entity.id
_entity.type
_entity.pdbx_description
1 polymer ?
#
loop_
_entity_poly.entity_id
_entity_poly.type
_entity_poly.pdbx_seq_one_letter_code
_entity_poly.pdbx_strand_id
1 'polypeptide(L)'
;MVAEIIDGELFATPRPASPHALAASMLGGTLIEAFVGDPGRGGVPGGWWILFGPEMHFGDDVLVPDLAGWRRERMATVPDVPFFDLAPDWVCEVISPSTAAVDRSRKMRVYARERSRHLWIVDPILRTLEVYRLEGGRWVVAGTHAGAEAVCAEPFEALALDLGRWWLQGRTPPP
;
A
#
# COMPACT_ATOMS: atom_id res chain seq x y z
N MET A 1 13.68 5.89 11.51
CA MET A 1 13.15 4.68 12.16
C MET A 1 11.64 4.84 12.16
N VAL A 2 10.91 3.82 11.77
CA VAL A 2 9.46 3.73 11.90
C VAL A 2 9.19 2.77 13.06
N ALA A 3 8.29 3.14 13.96
CA ALA A 3 7.89 2.31 15.11
C ALA A 3 6.40 1.97 14.97
N GLU A 4 6.07 0.70 15.13
CA GLU A 4 4.72 0.15 15.06
C GLU A 4 4.46 -0.71 16.29
N ILE A 5 3.21 -0.77 16.74
CA ILE A 5 2.78 -1.68 17.82
C ILE A 5 1.76 -2.64 17.22
N ILE A 6 2.04 -3.93 17.25
CA ILE A 6 1.18 -4.95 16.67
C ILE A 6 1.03 -6.10 17.64
N ASP A 7 -0.19 -6.44 18.02
CA ASP A 7 -0.50 -7.45 19.05
C ASP A 7 0.23 -7.17 20.38
N GLY A 8 0.39 -5.88 20.76
CA GLY A 8 1.09 -5.44 21.97
C GLY A 8 2.62 -5.52 21.92
N GLU A 9 3.21 -5.84 20.77
CA GLU A 9 4.65 -5.93 20.57
C GLU A 9 5.16 -4.73 19.74
N LEU A 10 6.26 -4.12 20.18
CA LEU A 10 6.90 -3.00 19.49
C LEU A 10 7.83 -3.50 18.38
N PHE A 11 7.56 -3.06 17.16
CA PHE A 11 8.41 -3.24 15.98
C PHE A 11 9.05 -1.92 15.61
N ALA A 12 10.38 -1.88 15.59
CA ALA A 12 11.14 -0.71 15.18
C ALA A 12 11.97 -1.06 13.95
N THR A 13 11.61 -0.50 12.79
CA THR A 13 12.28 -0.76 11.52
C THR A 13 13.19 0.39 11.14
N PRO A 14 14.38 0.11 10.56
CA PRO A 14 15.24 1.16 10.02
C PRO A 14 14.56 1.85 8.82
N ARG A 15 15.13 2.98 8.40
CA ARG A 15 14.68 3.61 7.15
C ARG A 15 14.87 2.65 5.97
N PRO A 16 13.94 2.65 5.00
CA PRO A 16 13.98 1.73 3.88
C PRO A 16 15.21 1.96 2.99
N ALA A 17 15.73 0.86 2.43
CA ALA A 17 16.79 0.90 1.43
C ALA A 17 16.27 1.43 0.08
N SER A 18 17.22 1.81 -0.82
CA SER A 18 16.88 2.42 -2.12
C SER A 18 15.86 1.65 -2.97
N PRO A 19 15.87 0.31 -3.06
CA PRO A 19 14.86 -0.41 -3.84
C PRO A 19 13.43 -0.18 -3.34
N HIS A 20 13.25 -0.23 -2.03
CA HIS A 20 11.97 0.03 -1.38
C HIS A 20 11.54 1.50 -1.60
N ALA A 21 12.44 2.45 -1.32
CA ALA A 21 12.14 3.87 -1.46
C ALA A 21 11.75 4.23 -2.90
N LEU A 22 12.43 3.66 -3.91
CA LEU A 22 12.10 3.87 -5.32
C LEU A 22 10.71 3.31 -5.64
N ALA A 23 10.44 2.04 -5.27
CA ALA A 23 9.16 1.40 -5.55
C ALA A 23 8.00 2.19 -4.93
N ALA A 24 8.10 2.55 -3.65
CA ALA A 24 7.08 3.34 -2.97
C ALA A 24 6.86 4.71 -3.64
N SER A 25 7.95 5.42 -4.00
CA SER A 25 7.87 6.74 -4.63
C SER A 25 7.24 6.69 -6.02
N MET A 26 7.65 5.74 -6.87
CA MET A 26 7.12 5.62 -8.23
C MET A 26 5.66 5.18 -8.23
N LEU A 27 5.31 4.20 -7.42
CA LEU A 27 3.93 3.75 -7.23
C LEU A 27 3.05 4.87 -6.70
N GLY A 28 3.44 5.47 -5.57
CA GLY A 28 2.66 6.51 -4.92
C GLY A 28 2.49 7.75 -5.79
N GLY A 29 3.55 8.20 -6.46
CA GLY A 29 3.48 9.33 -7.41
C GLY A 29 2.48 9.07 -8.54
N THR A 30 2.53 7.89 -9.15
CA THR A 30 1.60 7.49 -10.23
C THR A 30 0.15 7.45 -9.75
N LEU A 31 -0.11 6.85 -8.59
CA LEU A 31 -1.48 6.77 -8.05
C LEU A 31 -2.01 8.13 -7.60
N ILE A 32 -1.17 8.96 -6.98
CA ILE A 32 -1.56 10.30 -6.55
C ILE A 32 -1.94 11.17 -7.75
N GLU A 33 -1.13 11.16 -8.81
CA GLU A 33 -1.40 11.92 -10.04
C GLU A 33 -2.75 11.53 -10.68
N ALA A 34 -3.08 10.24 -10.70
CA ALA A 34 -4.28 9.74 -11.36
C ALA A 34 -5.54 9.77 -10.49
N PHE A 35 -5.41 9.54 -9.19
CA PHE A 35 -6.56 9.26 -8.32
C PHE A 35 -6.81 10.29 -7.22
N VAL A 36 -5.84 11.15 -6.89
CA VAL A 36 -6.07 12.24 -5.93
C VAL A 36 -6.65 13.44 -6.68
N GLY A 37 -7.88 13.80 -6.35
CA GLY A 37 -8.59 14.90 -6.99
C GLY A 37 -10.07 14.57 -7.23
N ASP A 38 -10.76 15.50 -7.87
CA ASP A 38 -12.18 15.31 -8.19
C ASP A 38 -12.34 14.35 -9.38
N PRO A 39 -13.27 13.38 -9.29
CA PRO A 39 -13.51 12.44 -10.36
C PRO A 39 -13.83 13.14 -11.69
N GLY A 40 -13.11 12.73 -12.75
CA GLY A 40 -13.32 13.24 -14.10
C GLY A 40 -12.74 14.63 -14.39
N ARG A 41 -12.22 15.33 -13.40
CA ARG A 41 -11.55 16.61 -13.60
C ARG A 41 -10.18 16.39 -14.25
N GLY A 42 -9.94 17.02 -15.39
CA GLY A 42 -8.69 16.85 -16.15
C GLY A 42 -8.54 15.49 -16.84
N GLY A 43 -9.62 14.68 -16.94
CA GLY A 43 -9.60 13.37 -17.59
C GLY A 43 -9.00 12.25 -16.75
N VAL A 44 -8.75 12.48 -15.46
CA VAL A 44 -8.24 11.47 -14.52
C VAL A 44 -9.37 10.82 -13.71
N PRO A 45 -9.20 9.56 -13.24
CA PRO A 45 -10.22 8.87 -12.45
C PRO A 45 -10.63 9.60 -11.17
N GLY A 46 -9.68 10.12 -10.40
CA GLY A 46 -9.91 10.83 -9.14
C GLY A 46 -10.60 9.98 -8.05
N GLY A 47 -11.16 10.64 -7.07
CA GLY A 47 -12.04 10.03 -6.06
C GLY A 47 -11.36 9.41 -4.85
N TRP A 48 -10.05 9.63 -4.67
CA TRP A 48 -9.28 9.08 -3.57
C TRP A 48 -8.47 10.15 -2.83
N TRP A 49 -8.14 9.85 -1.59
CA TRP A 49 -7.00 10.36 -0.87
C TRP A 49 -5.97 9.26 -0.75
N ILE A 50 -4.73 9.51 -1.17
CA ILE A 50 -3.62 8.55 -1.08
C ILE A 50 -2.49 9.23 -0.33
N LEU A 51 -2.03 8.62 0.76
CA LEU A 51 -1.04 9.17 1.65
C LEU A 51 0.15 8.22 1.80
N PHE A 52 1.34 8.79 1.93
CA PHE A 52 2.56 8.06 2.29
C PHE A 52 2.70 7.98 3.81
N GLY A 53 2.92 6.78 4.33
CA GLY A 53 3.28 6.54 5.72
C GLY A 53 2.29 7.13 6.74
N PRO A 54 0.96 7.04 6.55
CA PRO A 54 0.04 7.55 7.56
C PRO A 54 0.11 6.67 8.80
N GLU A 55 0.19 7.29 9.98
CA GLU A 55 0.07 6.57 11.23
C GLU A 55 -1.39 6.22 11.48
N MET A 56 -1.67 4.95 11.75
CA MET A 56 -3.02 4.43 11.97
C MET A 56 -3.13 3.77 13.34
N HIS A 57 -4.16 4.12 14.10
CA HIS A 57 -4.45 3.57 15.41
C HIS A 57 -5.71 2.72 15.36
N PHE A 58 -5.58 1.42 15.65
CA PHE A 58 -6.67 0.45 15.66
C PHE A 58 -6.74 -0.27 17.01
N GLY A 59 -7.42 0.33 17.98
CA GLY A 59 -7.38 -0.12 19.37
C GLY A 59 -5.98 0.05 19.94
N ASP A 60 -5.35 -1.05 20.33
CA ASP A 60 -3.98 -1.06 20.88
C ASP A 60 -2.89 -1.20 19.81
N ASP A 61 -3.29 -1.40 18.55
CA ASP A 61 -2.35 -1.51 17.43
C ASP A 61 -2.08 -0.15 16.80
N VAL A 62 -0.81 0.10 16.49
CA VAL A 62 -0.34 1.28 15.75
C VAL A 62 0.45 0.81 14.55
N LEU A 63 -0.05 1.10 13.35
CA LEU A 63 0.55 0.71 12.09
C LEU A 63 0.91 1.92 11.23
N VAL A 64 1.99 1.78 10.47
CA VAL A 64 2.44 2.80 9.51
C VAL A 64 2.72 2.10 8.17
N PRO A 65 1.68 1.87 7.32
CA PRO A 65 1.90 1.31 5.99
C PRO A 65 2.70 2.27 5.11
N ASP A 66 3.36 1.75 4.09
CA ASP A 66 4.08 2.60 3.13
C ASP A 66 3.14 3.55 2.39
N LEU A 67 1.96 3.05 2.01
CA LEU A 67 0.88 3.86 1.43
C LEU A 67 -0.48 3.38 1.96
N ALA A 68 -1.39 4.33 2.12
CA ALA A 68 -2.80 4.01 2.34
C ALA A 68 -3.71 4.94 1.55
N GLY A 69 -4.89 4.43 1.19
CA GLY A 69 -5.87 5.16 0.39
C GLY A 69 -7.28 5.08 0.96
N TRP A 70 -7.95 6.22 0.97
CA TRP A 70 -9.36 6.34 1.35
C TRP A 70 -10.17 6.87 0.18
N ARG A 71 -11.33 6.29 -0.06
CA ARG A 71 -12.30 6.87 -1.00
C ARG A 71 -12.87 8.16 -0.42
N ARG A 72 -13.01 9.19 -1.24
CA ARG A 72 -13.56 10.49 -0.83
C ARG A 72 -14.98 10.41 -0.29
N GLU A 73 -15.77 9.43 -0.73
CA GLU A 73 -17.11 9.17 -0.20
C GLU A 73 -17.10 8.71 1.26
N ARG A 74 -15.98 8.13 1.76
CA ARG A 74 -15.80 7.75 3.18
C ARG A 74 -15.05 8.80 3.98
N MET A 75 -14.13 9.51 3.36
CA MET A 75 -13.36 10.59 3.96
C MET A 75 -13.40 11.80 3.03
N ALA A 76 -14.39 12.68 3.22
CA ALA A 76 -14.63 13.81 2.30
C ALA A 76 -13.43 14.77 2.22
N THR A 77 -12.74 14.96 3.34
CA THR A 77 -11.52 15.77 3.46
C THR A 77 -10.52 15.03 4.34
N VAL A 78 -9.23 15.23 4.09
CA VAL A 78 -8.18 14.74 5.00
C VAL A 78 -8.26 15.56 6.29
N PRO A 79 -8.50 14.94 7.46
CA PRO A 79 -8.58 15.66 8.72
C PRO A 79 -7.20 16.13 9.18
N ASP A 80 -7.17 17.22 9.95
CA ASP A 80 -5.96 17.72 10.62
C ASP A 80 -5.77 16.98 11.96
N VAL A 81 -5.19 15.78 11.87
CA VAL A 81 -4.99 14.88 13.02
C VAL A 81 -3.60 14.24 12.97
N PRO A 82 -3.02 13.88 14.13
CA PRO A 82 -1.71 13.22 14.15
C PRO A 82 -1.75 11.76 13.68
N PHE A 83 -2.90 11.10 13.71
CA PHE A 83 -3.10 9.70 13.29
C PHE A 83 -4.53 9.47 12.80
N PHE A 84 -4.75 8.38 12.08
CA PHE A 84 -6.05 7.98 11.56
C PHE A 84 -6.59 6.77 12.35
N ASP A 85 -7.87 6.83 12.74
CA ASP A 85 -8.64 5.72 13.29
C ASP A 85 -9.62 5.10 12.27
N LEU A 86 -9.85 5.79 11.16
CA LEU A 86 -10.64 5.28 10.04
C LEU A 86 -9.79 4.35 9.17
N ALA A 87 -10.15 3.07 9.14
CA ALA A 87 -9.46 2.11 8.29
C ALA A 87 -9.52 2.51 6.80
N PRO A 88 -8.39 2.45 6.07
CA PRO A 88 -8.33 2.78 4.66
C PRO A 88 -9.08 1.76 3.80
N ASP A 89 -9.49 2.16 2.60
CA ASP A 89 -10.06 1.27 1.60
C ASP A 89 -9.00 0.44 0.89
N TRP A 90 -7.78 0.96 0.83
CA TRP A 90 -6.62 0.31 0.23
C TRP A 90 -5.36 0.57 1.05
N VAL A 91 -4.53 -0.45 1.19
CA VAL A 91 -3.22 -0.40 1.86
C VAL A 91 -2.17 -0.99 0.93
N CYS A 92 -0.97 -0.45 0.97
CA CYS A 92 0.19 -1.02 0.29
C CYS A 92 1.38 -1.11 1.25
N GLU A 93 1.95 -2.29 1.31
CA GLU A 93 3.24 -2.56 1.97
C GLU A 93 4.29 -2.87 0.90
N VAL A 94 5.36 -2.10 0.91
CA VAL A 94 6.55 -2.38 0.11
C VAL A 94 7.52 -3.13 1.00
N ILE A 95 7.58 -4.43 0.84
CA ILE A 95 8.31 -5.28 1.78
C ILE A 95 9.82 -5.22 1.60
N SER A 96 10.51 -5.51 2.69
CA SER A 96 11.96 -5.73 2.74
C SER A 96 12.26 -7.09 3.36
N PRO A 97 13.47 -7.64 3.23
CA PRO A 97 13.81 -8.90 3.89
C PRO A 97 13.59 -8.90 5.42
N SER A 98 13.69 -7.72 6.06
CA SER A 98 13.49 -7.60 7.51
C SER A 98 12.04 -7.45 7.94
N THR A 99 11.14 -6.98 7.06
CA THR A 99 9.73 -6.70 7.39
C THR A 99 8.76 -7.72 6.82
N ALA A 100 9.15 -8.44 5.75
CA ALA A 100 8.27 -9.32 4.98
C ALA A 100 7.46 -10.32 5.82
N ALA A 101 8.02 -10.86 6.89
CA ALA A 101 7.31 -11.81 7.76
C ALA A 101 6.20 -11.12 8.56
N VAL A 102 6.45 -9.91 9.06
CA VAL A 102 5.47 -9.13 9.84
C VAL A 102 4.38 -8.60 8.91
N ASP A 103 4.77 -8.03 7.76
CA ASP A 103 3.84 -7.46 6.78
C ASP A 103 2.87 -8.53 6.25
N ARG A 104 3.41 -9.73 5.89
CA ARG A 104 2.63 -10.86 5.35
C ARG A 104 1.83 -11.65 6.39
N SER A 105 2.01 -11.40 7.66
CA SER A 105 1.31 -12.14 8.72
C SER A 105 0.52 -11.22 9.64
N ARG A 106 1.19 -10.49 10.52
CA ARG A 106 0.54 -9.71 11.57
C ARG A 106 -0.22 -8.52 11.00
N LYS A 107 0.42 -7.69 10.14
CA LYS A 107 -0.25 -6.53 9.54
C LYS A 107 -1.43 -6.93 8.66
N MET A 108 -1.29 -7.97 7.83
CA MET A 108 -2.41 -8.49 7.04
C MET A 108 -3.62 -8.87 7.90
N ARG A 109 -3.40 -9.47 9.09
CA ARG A 109 -4.51 -9.80 10.01
C ARG A 109 -5.19 -8.56 10.57
N VAL A 110 -4.40 -7.54 10.96
CA VAL A 110 -4.95 -6.27 11.45
C VAL A 110 -5.77 -5.61 10.36
N TYR A 111 -5.25 -5.46 9.14
CA TYR A 111 -5.99 -4.86 8.02
C TYR A 111 -7.28 -5.62 7.68
N ALA A 112 -7.28 -6.95 7.77
CA ALA A 112 -8.49 -7.76 7.57
C ALA A 112 -9.53 -7.53 8.69
N ARG A 113 -9.09 -7.48 9.95
CA ARG A 113 -9.92 -7.20 11.11
C ARG A 113 -10.58 -5.83 11.01
N GLU A 114 -9.83 -4.83 10.59
CA GLU A 114 -10.28 -3.45 10.39
C GLU A 114 -11.03 -3.24 9.06
N ARG A 115 -11.19 -4.31 8.26
CA ARG A 115 -11.98 -4.33 7.02
C ARG A 115 -11.44 -3.39 5.92
N SER A 116 -10.13 -3.21 5.84
CA SER A 116 -9.51 -2.66 4.64
C SER A 116 -9.87 -3.54 3.46
N ARG A 117 -10.37 -2.95 2.36
CA ARG A 117 -10.95 -3.73 1.25
C ARG A 117 -9.91 -4.35 0.34
N HIS A 118 -8.79 -3.65 0.14
CA HIS A 118 -7.70 -4.07 -0.75
C HIS A 118 -6.36 -3.93 -0.06
N LEU A 119 -5.47 -4.86 -0.33
CA LEU A 119 -4.09 -4.83 0.13
C LEU A 119 -3.16 -5.20 -1.01
N TRP A 120 -2.13 -4.41 -1.21
CA TRP A 120 -1.04 -4.72 -2.11
C TRP A 120 0.23 -5.03 -1.34
N ILE A 121 0.92 -6.07 -1.75
CA ILE A 121 2.27 -6.39 -1.29
C ILE A 121 3.20 -6.23 -2.49
N VAL A 122 4.15 -5.31 -2.38
CA VAL A 122 5.16 -5.03 -3.40
C VAL A 122 6.50 -5.52 -2.90
N ASP A 123 7.14 -6.42 -3.66
CA ASP A 123 8.49 -6.89 -3.39
C ASP A 123 9.47 -6.31 -4.42
N PRO A 124 10.25 -5.28 -4.07
CA PRO A 124 11.17 -4.64 -5.02
C PRO A 124 12.42 -5.48 -5.30
N ILE A 125 12.68 -6.53 -4.51
CA ILE A 125 13.79 -7.46 -4.74
C ILE A 125 13.40 -8.55 -5.74
N LEU A 126 12.25 -9.17 -5.52
CA LEU A 126 11.68 -10.17 -6.42
C LEU A 126 11.00 -9.53 -7.65
N ARG A 127 10.74 -8.22 -7.60
CA ARG A 127 10.02 -7.46 -8.63
C ARG A 127 8.61 -7.99 -8.86
N THR A 128 7.85 -8.15 -7.76
CA THR A 128 6.48 -8.66 -7.80
C THR A 128 5.50 -7.70 -7.16
N LEU A 129 4.26 -7.76 -7.64
CA LEU A 129 3.08 -7.16 -7.05
C LEU A 129 2.05 -8.26 -6.77
N GLU A 130 1.63 -8.39 -5.52
CA GLU A 130 0.52 -9.23 -5.11
C GLU A 130 -0.67 -8.34 -4.75
N VAL A 131 -1.80 -8.60 -5.35
CA VAL A 131 -3.05 -7.86 -5.15
C VAL A 131 -4.02 -8.74 -4.39
N TYR A 132 -4.51 -8.25 -3.26
CA TYR A 132 -5.46 -8.94 -2.41
C TYR A 132 -6.75 -8.14 -2.27
N ARG A 133 -7.89 -8.85 -2.27
CA ARG A 133 -9.20 -8.33 -1.95
C ARG A 133 -9.75 -9.03 -0.71
N LEU A 134 -10.40 -8.28 0.17
CA LEU A 134 -11.03 -8.83 1.37
C LEU A 134 -12.41 -9.37 1.04
N GLU A 135 -12.62 -10.68 1.23
CA GLU A 135 -13.89 -11.36 1.07
C GLU A 135 -14.22 -12.19 2.32
N GLY A 136 -15.36 -11.94 2.92
CA GLY A 136 -15.78 -12.67 4.12
C GLY A 136 -14.78 -12.61 5.29
N GLY A 137 -14.02 -11.51 5.41
CA GLY A 137 -12.98 -11.33 6.43
C GLY A 137 -11.67 -12.06 6.14
N ARG A 138 -11.47 -12.55 4.93
CA ARG A 138 -10.25 -13.24 4.49
C ARG A 138 -9.67 -12.58 3.24
N TRP A 139 -8.35 -12.56 3.14
CA TRP A 139 -7.66 -12.12 1.94
C TRP A 139 -7.75 -13.17 0.84
N VAL A 140 -8.27 -12.76 -0.31
CA VAL A 140 -8.29 -13.54 -1.54
C VAL A 140 -7.31 -12.91 -2.51
N VAL A 141 -6.47 -13.72 -3.15
CA VAL A 141 -5.55 -13.25 -4.19
C VAL A 141 -6.36 -12.85 -5.42
N ALA A 142 -6.37 -11.56 -5.73
CA ALA A 142 -7.04 -11.01 -6.91
C ALA A 142 -6.10 -10.97 -8.12
N GLY A 143 -4.77 -10.91 -7.89
CA GLY A 143 -3.77 -10.95 -8.94
C GLY A 143 -2.36 -11.06 -8.40
N THR A 144 -1.47 -11.63 -9.22
CA THR A 144 -0.02 -11.66 -8.99
C THR A 144 0.69 -11.28 -10.29
N HIS A 145 1.61 -10.34 -10.19
CA HIS A 145 2.30 -9.76 -11.34
C HIS A 145 3.79 -9.68 -11.08
N ALA A 146 4.59 -9.71 -12.14
CA ALA A 146 6.05 -9.71 -12.02
C ALA A 146 6.75 -8.93 -13.14
N GLY A 147 7.96 -8.53 -12.89
CA GLY A 147 8.84 -7.94 -13.89
C GLY A 147 8.36 -6.58 -14.38
N ALA A 148 8.28 -6.38 -15.69
CA ALA A 148 7.93 -5.11 -16.33
C ALA A 148 6.54 -5.13 -16.99
N GLU A 149 5.61 -5.88 -16.42
CA GLU A 149 4.24 -5.95 -16.92
C GLU A 149 3.53 -4.59 -16.80
N ALA A 150 2.62 -4.32 -17.75
CA ALA A 150 1.62 -3.27 -17.63
C ALA A 150 0.35 -3.89 -17.02
N VAL A 151 -0.09 -3.39 -15.87
CA VAL A 151 -1.12 -4.04 -15.03
C VAL A 151 -2.25 -3.08 -14.71
N CYS A 152 -3.49 -3.53 -14.89
CA CYS A 152 -4.68 -2.89 -14.34
C CYS A 152 -5.09 -3.65 -13.07
N ALA A 153 -4.75 -3.12 -11.89
CA ALA A 153 -4.93 -3.80 -10.61
C ALA A 153 -5.99 -3.14 -9.73
N GLU A 154 -6.85 -3.96 -9.09
CA GLU A 154 -7.83 -3.46 -8.11
C GLU A 154 -7.16 -2.75 -6.94
N PRO A 155 -7.72 -1.63 -6.46
CA PRO A 155 -8.94 -0.95 -6.88
C PRO A 155 -8.70 0.19 -7.90
N PHE A 156 -7.57 0.17 -8.60
CA PHE A 156 -7.11 1.22 -9.52
C PHE A 156 -7.11 0.77 -10.98
N GLU A 157 -8.05 -0.07 -11.37
CA GLU A 157 -8.13 -0.71 -12.70
C GLU A 157 -8.29 0.30 -13.86
N ALA A 158 -8.73 1.52 -13.54
CA ALA A 158 -8.87 2.59 -14.52
C ALA A 158 -7.52 3.11 -15.08
N LEU A 159 -6.40 2.65 -14.50
CA LEU A 159 -5.05 3.03 -14.91
C LEU A 159 -4.20 1.79 -15.15
N ALA A 160 -3.52 1.72 -16.30
CA ALA A 160 -2.47 0.75 -16.53
C ALA A 160 -1.17 1.19 -15.84
N LEU A 161 -0.70 0.40 -14.90
CA LEU A 161 0.50 0.61 -14.12
C LEU A 161 1.69 -0.07 -14.80
N ASP A 162 2.73 0.67 -15.13
CA ASP A 162 3.99 0.13 -15.65
C ASP A 162 4.89 -0.28 -14.48
N LEU A 163 4.87 -1.57 -14.12
CA LEU A 163 5.67 -2.11 -13.02
C LEU A 163 7.18 -1.94 -13.26
N GLY A 164 7.62 -1.93 -14.50
CA GLY A 164 9.04 -1.76 -14.84
C GLY A 164 9.66 -0.48 -14.28
N ARG A 165 8.86 0.54 -14.05
CA ARG A 165 9.29 1.82 -13.46
C ARG A 165 9.54 1.77 -11.95
N TRP A 166 9.06 0.72 -11.26
CA TRP A 166 9.16 0.60 -9.79
C TRP A 166 10.49 -0.01 -9.36
N TRP A 167 11.23 -0.63 -10.28
CA TRP A 167 12.41 -1.41 -9.95
C TRP A 167 13.72 -0.68 -10.23
N LEU A 168 14.70 -0.86 -9.36
CA LEU A 168 16.06 -0.39 -9.63
C LEU A 168 16.59 -1.02 -10.91
N GLN A 169 17.09 -0.17 -11.81
CA GLN A 169 17.74 -0.61 -13.04
C GLN A 169 19.10 -1.26 -12.73
N GLY A 170 19.50 -2.20 -13.58
CA GLY A 170 20.79 -2.90 -13.44
C GLY A 170 20.88 -3.95 -12.34
N ARG A 171 19.83 -4.15 -11.54
CA ARG A 171 19.76 -5.23 -10.55
C ARG A 171 19.00 -6.41 -11.12
N THR A 172 19.63 -7.57 -11.21
CA THR A 172 18.94 -8.83 -11.52
C THR A 172 18.25 -9.35 -10.25
N PRO A 173 17.00 -9.80 -10.31
CA PRO A 173 16.38 -10.47 -9.18
C PRO A 173 17.13 -11.76 -8.84
N PRO A 174 17.12 -12.21 -7.58
CA PRO A 174 17.71 -13.48 -7.20
C PRO A 174 17.02 -14.63 -7.94
N PRO A 175 17.74 -15.72 -8.20
CA PRO A 175 17.21 -16.88 -8.89
C PRO A 175 16.10 -17.57 -8.10
#